data_ef0663290a83d9331107cf30cb699a83
#
_entry.id   ef0663290a83d9331107cf30cb699a83
#
_cell.length_a   1.000
_cell.length_b   1.000
_cell.length_c   1.000
_cell.angle_alpha   90.00
_cell.angle_beta   90.00
_cell.angle_gamma   90.00
#
_symmetry.space_group_name_H-M   'P 1'
#
loop_
_entity.id
_entity.type
_entity.pdbx_description
1 polymer ?
#
loop_
_entity_poly.entity_id
_entity_poly.type
_entity_poly.pdbx_seq_one_letter_code
_entity_poly.pdbx_strand_id
1 'polypeptide(L)'
;MSAQELFEKIYRLRSYFGKDGGVTASGGEPLMQTEFLIELFTLCKKAGISTALDTSGCVYNEKVEELLGLTDIVLLDYKYTNDADYKVHVGMSKAHVDEFLEKLQRLGKRVWIRNVVIPGLNDSEESVDMIYALREKYNCIEKTELLPFRKLCLEKYHSLGVDFPLENTPEASEELMIRLKKDR
;
A
#
# COMPACT_ATOMS: atom_id res chain seq x y z
N MET A 1 -17.10 -10.03 12.76
CA MET A 1 -17.34 -8.64 13.23
C MET A 1 -17.92 -7.87 12.07
N SER A 2 -19.04 -7.16 12.27
CA SER A 2 -19.63 -6.29 11.25
C SER A 2 -18.86 -4.96 11.11
N ALA A 3 -19.11 -4.24 10.02
CA ALA A 3 -18.54 -2.88 9.84
C ALA A 3 -18.99 -1.91 10.93
N GLN A 4 -20.26 -2.03 11.38
CA GLN A 4 -20.80 -1.24 12.49
C GLN A 4 -20.07 -1.52 13.81
N GLU A 5 -19.86 -2.78 14.17
CA GLU A 5 -19.13 -3.15 15.41
C GLU A 5 -17.67 -2.68 15.38
N LEU A 6 -17.01 -2.74 14.21
CA LEU A 6 -15.66 -2.22 14.04
C LEU A 6 -15.66 -0.69 14.13
N PHE A 7 -16.60 -0.02 13.48
CA PHE A 7 -16.73 1.43 13.55
C PHE A 7 -16.90 1.93 14.99
N GLU A 8 -17.69 1.27 15.80
CA GLU A 8 -17.87 1.65 17.22
C GLU A 8 -16.56 1.59 18.02
N LYS A 9 -15.70 0.59 17.74
CA LYS A 9 -14.37 0.50 18.34
C LYS A 9 -13.48 1.65 17.88
N ILE A 10 -13.46 1.93 16.57
CA ILE A 10 -12.72 3.04 15.98
C ILE A 10 -13.18 4.37 16.58
N TYR A 11 -14.47 4.60 16.66
CA TYR A 11 -15.05 5.84 17.15
C TYR A 11 -14.69 6.15 18.62
N ARG A 12 -14.53 5.11 19.44
CA ARG A 12 -14.02 5.28 20.83
C ARG A 12 -12.59 5.81 20.88
N LEU A 13 -11.79 5.55 19.84
CA LEU A 13 -10.39 5.97 19.74
C LEU A 13 -10.21 7.32 19.02
N ARG A 14 -11.28 7.97 18.57
CA ARG A 14 -11.22 9.19 17.76
C ARG A 14 -10.44 10.35 18.38
N SER A 15 -10.38 10.41 19.72
CA SER A 15 -9.61 11.45 20.42
C SER A 15 -8.10 11.32 20.20
N TYR A 16 -7.62 10.15 19.79
CA TYR A 16 -6.21 9.92 19.47
C TYR A 16 -5.83 10.31 18.03
N PHE A 17 -6.80 10.55 17.15
CA PHE A 17 -6.52 10.84 15.73
C PHE A 17 -5.95 12.26 15.51
N GLY A 18 -6.17 13.17 16.44
CA GLY A 18 -5.74 14.57 16.29
C GLY A 18 -6.44 15.24 15.09
N LYS A 19 -5.69 16.11 14.41
CA LYS A 19 -6.22 16.84 13.25
C LYS A 19 -6.02 16.08 11.92
N ASP A 20 -4.98 15.26 11.84
CA ASP A 20 -4.51 14.64 10.60
C ASP A 20 -4.61 13.11 10.61
N GLY A 21 -5.06 12.53 11.71
CA GLY A 21 -5.21 11.09 11.84
C GLY A 21 -6.56 10.57 11.35
N GLY A 22 -6.66 9.24 11.28
CA GLY A 22 -7.86 8.58 10.78
C GLY A 22 -7.71 7.06 10.86
N VAL A 23 -8.32 6.38 9.91
CA VAL A 23 -8.33 4.91 9.82
C VAL A 23 -7.63 4.48 8.54
N THR A 24 -6.70 3.55 8.68
CA THR A 24 -6.08 2.87 7.54
C THR A 24 -6.60 1.44 7.46
N ALA A 25 -7.22 1.09 6.33
CA ALA A 25 -7.51 -0.30 6.01
C ALA A 25 -6.29 -0.93 5.34
N SER A 26 -5.74 -1.96 5.97
CA SER A 26 -4.63 -2.77 5.47
C SER A 26 -4.85 -4.25 5.82
N GLY A 27 -3.82 -5.08 5.77
CA GLY A 27 -3.92 -6.50 6.17
C GLY A 27 -3.36 -7.40 5.09
N GLY A 28 -4.07 -8.45 4.62
CA GLY A 28 -3.69 -9.14 3.38
C GLY A 28 -3.82 -8.17 2.20
N GLU A 29 -4.89 -8.33 1.41
CA GLU A 29 -5.26 -7.33 0.40
C GLU A 29 -6.67 -6.80 0.74
N PRO A 30 -6.82 -5.54 1.16
CA PRO A 30 -8.11 -4.99 1.57
C PRO A 30 -9.14 -4.95 0.44
N LEU A 31 -8.71 -4.83 -0.82
CA LEU A 31 -9.60 -4.86 -1.98
C LEU A 31 -10.35 -6.19 -2.15
N MET A 32 -9.92 -7.25 -1.47
CA MET A 32 -10.65 -8.53 -1.42
C MET A 32 -11.88 -8.48 -0.50
N GLN A 33 -12.03 -7.41 0.29
CA GLN A 33 -13.16 -7.17 1.20
C GLN A 33 -13.82 -5.82 0.93
N THR A 34 -13.95 -5.46 -0.34
CA THR A 34 -14.38 -4.13 -0.79
C THR A 34 -15.74 -3.72 -0.22
N GLU A 35 -16.73 -4.62 -0.21
CA GLU A 35 -18.08 -4.31 0.30
C GLU A 35 -18.07 -3.97 1.80
N PHE A 36 -17.34 -4.74 2.59
CA PHE A 36 -17.14 -4.45 4.01
C PHE A 36 -16.47 -3.08 4.22
N LEU A 37 -15.48 -2.75 3.40
CA LEU A 37 -14.78 -1.46 3.49
C LEU A 37 -15.66 -0.29 3.06
N ILE A 38 -16.51 -0.46 2.06
CA ILE A 38 -17.51 0.56 1.67
C ILE A 38 -18.41 0.89 2.86
N GLU A 39 -18.96 -0.13 3.54
CA GLU A 39 -19.78 0.08 4.73
C GLU A 39 -19.00 0.81 5.84
N LEU A 40 -17.80 0.34 6.16
CA LEU A 40 -16.96 0.92 7.19
C LEU A 40 -16.56 2.37 6.89
N PHE A 41 -16.07 2.64 5.67
CA PHE A 41 -15.63 3.97 5.28
C PHE A 41 -16.80 4.94 5.19
N THR A 42 -17.99 4.46 4.78
CA THR A 42 -19.21 5.27 4.84
C THR A 42 -19.50 5.76 6.26
N LEU A 43 -19.38 4.88 7.26
CA LEU A 43 -19.55 5.24 8.68
C LEU A 43 -18.48 6.22 9.14
N CYS A 44 -17.22 5.98 8.76
CA CYS A 44 -16.10 6.87 9.07
C CYS A 44 -16.31 8.27 8.47
N LYS A 45 -16.69 8.35 7.20
CA LYS A 45 -16.95 9.64 6.51
C LYS A 45 -18.11 10.41 7.16
N LYS A 46 -19.20 9.75 7.54
CA LYS A 46 -20.32 10.37 8.26
C LYS A 46 -19.89 10.94 9.63
N ALA A 47 -18.88 10.34 10.26
CA ALA A 47 -18.32 10.78 11.53
C ALA A 47 -17.15 11.79 11.40
N GLY A 48 -16.81 12.22 10.17
CA GLY A 48 -15.69 13.14 9.91
C GLY A 48 -14.32 12.50 10.14
N ILE A 49 -14.21 11.17 10.07
CA ILE A 49 -12.95 10.43 10.26
C ILE A 49 -12.31 10.22 8.87
N SER A 50 -11.04 10.61 8.75
CA SER A 50 -10.23 10.39 7.55
C SER A 50 -9.98 8.91 7.30
N THR A 51 -9.94 8.51 6.03
CA THR A 51 -9.82 7.11 5.58
C THR A 51 -8.63 6.93 4.65
N ALA A 52 -7.83 5.93 4.92
CA ALA A 52 -6.70 5.53 4.08
C ALA A 52 -6.84 4.06 3.66
N LEU A 53 -6.46 3.76 2.43
CA LEU A 53 -6.44 2.42 1.86
C LEU A 53 -4.99 2.02 1.56
N ASP A 54 -4.49 0.96 2.18
CA ASP A 54 -3.14 0.40 1.99
C ASP A 54 -3.25 -0.86 1.14
N THR A 55 -2.90 -0.79 -0.13
CA THR A 55 -3.21 -1.82 -1.14
C THR A 55 -2.08 -2.01 -2.15
N SER A 56 -2.01 -3.20 -2.73
CA SER A 56 -1.16 -3.48 -3.90
C SER A 56 -1.76 -3.03 -5.23
N GLY A 57 -3.03 -2.60 -5.26
CA GLY A 57 -3.72 -2.21 -6.48
C GLY A 57 -4.00 -3.37 -7.45
N CYS A 58 -4.03 -4.62 -6.94
CA CYS A 58 -4.14 -5.82 -7.77
C CYS A 58 -5.55 -6.06 -8.34
N VAL A 59 -6.57 -5.39 -7.81
CA VAL A 59 -7.96 -5.54 -8.22
C VAL A 59 -8.56 -4.18 -8.54
N TYR A 60 -9.30 -4.09 -9.65
CA TYR A 60 -10.12 -2.94 -9.96
C TYR A 60 -11.44 -3.36 -10.60
N ASN A 61 -12.53 -2.85 -10.05
CA ASN A 61 -13.89 -3.01 -10.55
C ASN A 61 -14.76 -1.84 -10.03
N GLU A 62 -16.05 -1.83 -10.39
CA GLU A 62 -16.99 -0.78 -9.97
C GLU A 62 -17.07 -0.61 -8.44
N LYS A 63 -17.00 -1.71 -7.67
CA LYS A 63 -17.01 -1.64 -6.21
C LYS A 63 -15.73 -1.01 -5.64
N VAL A 64 -14.58 -1.28 -6.26
CA VAL A 64 -13.32 -0.62 -5.88
C VAL A 64 -13.41 0.88 -6.19
N GLU A 65 -14.01 1.28 -7.30
CA GLU A 65 -14.21 2.70 -7.63
C GLU A 65 -15.14 3.39 -6.61
N GLU A 66 -16.21 2.72 -6.17
CA GLU A 66 -17.07 3.20 -5.09
C GLU A 66 -16.28 3.37 -3.78
N LEU A 67 -15.48 2.38 -3.39
CA LEU A 67 -14.59 2.47 -2.21
C LEU A 67 -13.60 3.65 -2.32
N LEU A 68 -12.99 3.83 -3.49
CA LEU A 68 -12.09 4.95 -3.73
C LEU A 68 -12.81 6.30 -3.58
N GLY A 69 -14.11 6.38 -3.88
CA GLY A 69 -14.94 7.55 -3.61
C GLY A 69 -14.99 7.93 -2.12
N LEU A 70 -14.85 6.94 -1.23
CA LEU A 70 -14.86 7.09 0.22
C LEU A 70 -13.46 7.18 0.85
N THR A 71 -12.40 7.04 0.04
CA THR A 71 -10.99 7.01 0.46
C THR A 71 -10.36 8.38 0.29
N ASP A 72 -9.74 8.93 1.35
CA ASP A 72 -9.04 10.21 1.30
C ASP A 72 -7.61 10.09 0.77
N ILE A 73 -6.92 8.98 1.10
CA ILE A 73 -5.54 8.73 0.66
C ILE A 73 -5.34 7.25 0.36
N VAL A 74 -4.59 6.97 -0.69
CA VAL A 74 -4.19 5.60 -1.05
C VAL A 74 -2.70 5.43 -0.80
N LEU A 75 -2.34 4.45 0.01
CA LEU A 75 -0.98 3.96 0.19
C LEU A 75 -0.81 2.81 -0.81
N LEU A 76 -0.12 3.08 -1.92
CA LEU A 76 0.00 2.11 -3.00
C LEU A 76 1.36 1.41 -2.95
N ASP A 77 1.34 0.10 -2.71
CA ASP A 77 2.52 -0.75 -2.77
C ASP A 77 2.98 -0.94 -4.22
N TYR A 78 4.01 -0.23 -4.64
CA TYR A 78 4.63 -0.39 -5.93
C TYR A 78 5.93 -1.21 -5.77
N LYS A 79 5.86 -2.53 -6.02
CA LYS A 79 6.84 -3.49 -5.51
C LYS A 79 8.11 -3.58 -6.37
N TYR A 80 7.99 -3.58 -7.70
CA TYR A 80 9.10 -3.69 -8.65
C TYR A 80 8.92 -2.72 -9.81
N THR A 81 10.00 -2.45 -10.54
CA THR A 81 9.99 -1.49 -11.66
C THR A 81 9.81 -2.14 -13.03
N ASN A 82 9.91 -3.47 -13.09
CA ASN A 82 9.76 -4.24 -14.34
C ASN A 82 8.72 -5.36 -14.21
N ASP A 83 8.20 -5.80 -15.35
CA ASP A 83 7.14 -6.81 -15.42
C ASP A 83 7.63 -8.23 -15.10
N ALA A 84 8.92 -8.53 -15.37
CA ALA A 84 9.49 -9.85 -15.08
C ALA A 84 9.50 -10.12 -13.58
N ASP A 85 9.98 -9.17 -12.78
CA ASP A 85 10.02 -9.29 -11.32
C ASP A 85 8.61 -9.30 -10.73
N TYR A 86 7.67 -8.52 -11.28
CA TYR A 86 6.26 -8.60 -10.86
C TYR A 86 5.69 -10.00 -11.07
N LYS A 87 5.91 -10.62 -12.22
CA LYS A 87 5.44 -11.98 -12.51
C LYS A 87 6.06 -13.02 -11.59
N VAL A 88 7.36 -12.92 -11.34
CA VAL A 88 8.10 -13.89 -10.52
C VAL A 88 7.77 -13.77 -9.04
N HIS A 89 7.74 -12.54 -8.50
CA HIS A 89 7.67 -12.31 -7.06
C HIS A 89 6.29 -11.90 -6.56
N VAL A 90 5.41 -11.42 -7.44
CA VAL A 90 4.04 -11.01 -7.08
C VAL A 90 2.98 -11.93 -7.69
N GLY A 91 3.34 -12.65 -8.77
CA GLY A 91 2.44 -13.56 -9.46
C GLY A 91 1.47 -12.86 -10.43
N MET A 92 1.73 -11.60 -10.78
CA MET A 92 0.87 -10.82 -11.67
C MET A 92 1.69 -9.88 -12.56
N SER A 93 1.07 -9.33 -13.62
CA SER A 93 1.71 -8.32 -14.46
C SER A 93 1.77 -6.97 -13.75
N LYS A 94 2.87 -6.25 -13.95
CA LYS A 94 3.04 -4.85 -13.53
C LYS A 94 1.95 -3.93 -14.10
N ALA A 95 1.39 -4.27 -15.26
CA ALA A 95 0.31 -3.51 -15.89
C ALA A 95 -0.87 -3.26 -14.94
N HIS A 96 -1.19 -4.19 -14.03
CA HIS A 96 -2.30 -4.01 -13.09
C HIS A 96 -2.09 -2.81 -12.14
N VAL A 97 -0.90 -2.71 -11.53
CA VAL A 97 -0.59 -1.58 -10.64
C VAL A 97 -0.46 -0.27 -11.41
N ASP A 98 0.08 -0.31 -12.63
CA ASP A 98 0.16 0.87 -13.50
C ASP A 98 -1.24 1.38 -13.87
N GLU A 99 -2.14 0.50 -14.32
CA GLU A 99 -3.53 0.84 -14.62
C GLU A 99 -4.28 1.36 -13.39
N PHE A 100 -4.03 0.76 -12.22
CA PHE A 100 -4.61 1.22 -10.97
C PHE A 100 -4.15 2.65 -10.65
N LEU A 101 -2.85 2.94 -10.76
CA LEU A 101 -2.29 4.27 -10.55
C LEU A 101 -2.84 5.30 -11.56
N GLU A 102 -3.00 4.93 -12.84
CA GLU A 102 -3.65 5.78 -13.83
C GLU A 102 -5.10 6.11 -13.48
N LYS A 103 -5.83 5.16 -12.90
CA LYS A 103 -7.19 5.39 -12.42
C LYS A 103 -7.22 6.30 -11.20
N LEU A 104 -6.30 6.14 -10.25
CA LEU A 104 -6.15 7.05 -9.11
C LEU A 104 -5.87 8.49 -9.57
N GLN A 105 -5.00 8.65 -10.57
CA GLN A 105 -4.74 9.95 -11.19
C GLN A 105 -6.01 10.57 -11.79
N ARG A 106 -6.79 9.80 -12.57
CA ARG A 106 -8.04 10.28 -13.19
C ARG A 106 -9.11 10.65 -12.16
N LEU A 107 -9.16 9.93 -11.05
CA LEU A 107 -10.07 10.19 -9.93
C LEU A 107 -9.58 11.33 -9.01
N GLY A 108 -8.40 11.89 -9.26
CA GLY A 108 -7.80 12.95 -8.45
C GLY A 108 -7.53 12.52 -7.01
N LYS A 109 -7.17 11.23 -6.80
CA LYS A 109 -6.88 10.69 -5.47
C LYS A 109 -5.49 11.07 -5.01
N ARG A 110 -5.34 11.34 -3.73
CA ARG A 110 -4.04 11.52 -3.08
C ARG A 110 -3.37 10.16 -2.94
N VAL A 111 -2.13 10.05 -3.39
CA VAL A 111 -1.40 8.77 -3.41
C VAL A 111 -0.05 8.91 -2.73
N TRP A 112 0.28 7.95 -1.86
CA TRP A 112 1.64 7.71 -1.40
C TRP A 112 2.11 6.39 -2.00
N ILE A 113 3.21 6.45 -2.75
CA ILE A 113 3.87 5.23 -3.23
C ILE A 113 4.72 4.66 -2.10
N ARG A 114 4.59 3.36 -1.86
CA ARG A 114 5.41 2.61 -0.93
C ARG A 114 6.16 1.52 -1.68
N ASN A 115 7.47 1.47 -1.47
CA ASN A 115 8.32 0.43 -2.04
C ASN A 115 9.16 -0.21 -0.93
N VAL A 116 9.02 -1.51 -0.74
CA VAL A 116 9.86 -2.28 0.17
C VAL A 116 11.14 -2.64 -0.55
N VAL A 117 12.26 -2.13 -0.05
CA VAL A 117 13.60 -2.42 -0.57
C VAL A 117 14.05 -3.78 -0.07
N ILE A 118 14.21 -4.72 -1.00
CA ILE A 118 14.60 -6.12 -0.72
C ILE A 118 16.03 -6.32 -1.26
N PRO A 119 17.03 -6.56 -0.38
CA PRO A 119 18.41 -6.74 -0.81
C PRO A 119 18.57 -7.85 -1.85
N GLY A 120 19.28 -7.52 -2.94
CA GLY A 120 19.52 -8.41 -4.05
C GLY A 120 18.38 -8.56 -5.06
N LEU A 121 17.21 -7.89 -4.85
CA LEU A 121 16.09 -7.93 -5.79
C LEU A 121 15.78 -6.56 -6.40
N ASN A 122 15.53 -5.54 -5.59
CA ASN A 122 15.14 -4.21 -6.09
C ASN A 122 15.92 -3.06 -5.41
N ASP A 123 17.10 -3.35 -4.87
CA ASP A 123 17.95 -2.44 -4.10
C ASP A 123 19.01 -1.70 -4.93
N SER A 124 18.88 -1.69 -6.26
CA SER A 124 19.72 -0.89 -7.13
C SER A 124 19.28 0.59 -7.14
N GLU A 125 20.22 1.51 -7.33
CA GLU A 125 19.93 2.94 -7.46
C GLU A 125 18.99 3.20 -8.65
N GLU A 126 19.20 2.52 -9.78
CA GLU A 126 18.34 2.61 -10.95
C GLU A 126 16.88 2.24 -10.63
N SER A 127 16.65 1.12 -9.92
CA SER A 127 15.30 0.72 -9.50
C SER A 127 14.64 1.78 -8.63
N VAL A 128 15.40 2.35 -7.69
CA VAL A 128 14.90 3.39 -6.79
C VAL A 128 14.61 4.68 -7.55
N ASP A 129 15.47 5.10 -8.47
CA ASP A 129 15.24 6.28 -9.31
C ASP A 129 13.96 6.13 -10.15
N MET A 130 13.70 4.95 -10.71
CA MET A 130 12.47 4.66 -11.43
C MET A 130 11.21 4.78 -10.55
N ILE A 131 11.30 4.40 -9.27
CA ILE A 131 10.19 4.58 -8.31
C ILE A 131 9.95 6.06 -8.03
N TYR A 132 11.01 6.85 -7.81
CA TYR A 132 10.86 8.29 -7.60
C TYR A 132 10.37 9.03 -8.85
N ALA A 133 10.78 8.61 -10.05
CA ALA A 133 10.34 9.17 -11.32
C ALA A 133 8.82 9.01 -11.57
N LEU A 134 8.13 8.11 -10.87
CA LEU A 134 6.67 8.03 -10.94
C LEU A 134 5.99 9.37 -10.56
N ARG A 135 6.59 10.18 -9.67
CA ARG A 135 6.06 11.50 -9.29
C ARG A 135 6.09 12.51 -10.43
N GLU A 136 7.00 12.36 -11.36
CA GLU A 136 7.06 13.24 -12.55
C GLU A 136 5.95 12.89 -13.55
N LYS A 137 5.57 11.62 -13.59
CA LYS A 137 4.51 11.11 -14.48
C LYS A 137 3.11 11.29 -13.89
N TYR A 138 2.96 11.16 -12.55
CA TYR A 138 1.67 11.14 -11.88
C TYR A 138 1.57 12.22 -10.80
N ASN A 139 0.86 13.31 -11.10
CA ASN A 139 0.69 14.43 -10.18
C ASN A 139 -0.10 14.10 -8.90
N CYS A 140 -0.82 12.98 -8.89
CA CYS A 140 -1.53 12.51 -7.71
C CYS A 140 -0.62 11.95 -6.61
N ILE A 141 0.66 11.68 -6.92
CA ILE A 141 1.63 11.15 -5.98
C ILE A 141 2.19 12.29 -5.12
N GLU A 142 1.77 12.35 -3.87
CA GLU A 142 2.26 13.34 -2.90
C GLU A 142 3.58 12.93 -2.24
N LYS A 143 3.77 11.62 -2.05
CA LYS A 143 4.91 11.06 -1.32
C LYS A 143 5.37 9.74 -1.90
N THR A 144 6.68 9.51 -1.85
CA THR A 144 7.30 8.21 -2.11
C THR A 144 8.07 7.78 -0.87
N GLU A 145 7.79 6.56 -0.38
CA GLU A 145 8.43 5.99 0.79
C GLU A 145 9.18 4.71 0.43
N LEU A 146 10.49 4.71 0.67
CA LEU A 146 11.28 3.49 0.69
C LEU A 146 11.23 2.88 2.09
N LEU A 147 10.74 1.65 2.18
CA LEU A 147 10.63 0.89 3.43
C LEU A 147 11.69 -0.22 3.45
N PRO A 148 12.40 -0.42 4.55
CA PRO A 148 13.34 -1.52 4.64
C PRO A 148 12.60 -2.86 4.70
N PHE A 149 13.06 -3.84 3.93
CA PHE A 149 12.59 -5.21 4.07
C PHE A 149 12.90 -5.73 5.47
N ARG A 150 11.86 -6.28 6.12
CA ARG A 150 11.90 -6.94 7.42
C ARG A 150 11.10 -8.24 7.36
N LYS A 151 11.53 -9.25 8.09
CA LYS A 151 10.88 -10.57 8.12
C LYS A 151 9.68 -10.63 9.07
N LEU A 152 8.92 -9.55 9.22
CA LEU A 152 7.78 -9.44 10.14
C LEU A 152 6.67 -10.48 9.87
N CYS A 153 6.58 -10.98 8.64
CA CYS A 153 5.59 -11.97 8.24
C CYS A 153 6.03 -13.42 8.46
N LEU A 154 7.28 -13.68 8.87
CA LEU A 154 7.85 -15.04 8.97
C LEU A 154 7.00 -15.95 9.89
N GLU A 155 6.64 -15.47 11.08
CA GLU A 155 5.80 -16.23 12.01
C GLU A 155 4.43 -16.59 11.42
N LYS A 156 3.86 -15.71 10.60
CA LYS A 156 2.59 -15.95 9.91
C LYS A 156 2.74 -17.08 8.89
N TYR A 157 3.82 -17.08 8.10
CA TYR A 157 4.11 -18.16 7.15
C TYR A 157 4.27 -19.49 7.87
N HIS A 158 5.06 -19.53 8.93
CA HIS A 158 5.25 -20.72 9.76
C HIS A 158 3.93 -21.23 10.35
N SER A 159 3.07 -20.34 10.87
CA SER A 159 1.78 -20.73 11.44
C SER A 159 0.79 -21.30 10.41
N LEU A 160 0.97 -20.94 9.13
CA LEU A 160 0.17 -21.45 8.02
C LEU A 160 0.78 -22.71 7.38
N GLY A 161 1.97 -23.16 7.82
CA GLY A 161 2.69 -24.28 7.22
C GLY A 161 3.14 -24.00 5.77
N VAL A 162 3.40 -22.74 5.42
CA VAL A 162 3.82 -22.30 4.10
C VAL A 162 5.25 -21.79 4.17
N ASP A 163 6.10 -22.18 3.22
CA ASP A 163 7.47 -21.70 3.13
C ASP A 163 7.49 -20.20 2.80
N PHE A 164 8.33 -19.45 3.52
CA PHE A 164 8.53 -18.02 3.23
C PHE A 164 9.55 -17.85 2.10
N PRO A 165 9.17 -17.36 0.92
CA PRO A 165 10.05 -17.30 -0.25
C PRO A 165 11.34 -16.49 -0.05
N LEU A 166 11.32 -15.54 0.89
CA LEU A 166 12.44 -14.64 1.19
C LEU A 166 13.11 -14.97 2.53
N GLU A 167 12.95 -16.21 3.03
CA GLU A 167 13.52 -16.62 4.32
C GLU A 167 15.03 -16.42 4.41
N ASN A 168 15.75 -16.74 3.33
CA ASN A 168 17.21 -16.61 3.24
C ASN A 168 17.67 -15.23 2.76
N THR A 169 16.76 -14.32 2.39
CA THR A 169 17.12 -12.95 2.00
C THR A 169 17.47 -12.14 3.24
N PRO A 170 18.60 -11.42 3.27
CA PRO A 170 18.93 -10.56 4.41
C PRO A 170 17.94 -9.41 4.55
N GLU A 171 17.74 -8.93 5.77
CA GLU A 171 17.02 -7.68 6.00
C GLU A 171 17.81 -6.49 5.46
N ALA A 172 17.10 -5.45 5.01
CA ALA A 172 17.74 -4.25 4.50
C ALA A 172 18.46 -3.51 5.64
N SER A 173 19.77 -3.24 5.47
CA SER A 173 20.57 -2.52 6.47
C SER A 173 20.22 -1.03 6.48
N GLU A 174 20.59 -0.36 7.59
CA GLU A 174 20.42 1.07 7.71
C GLU A 174 21.30 1.83 6.70
N GLU A 175 22.55 1.36 6.50
CA GLU A 175 23.47 1.94 5.53
C GLU A 175 22.93 1.87 4.10
N LEU A 176 22.32 0.72 3.72
CA LEU A 176 21.66 0.57 2.42
C LEU A 176 20.53 1.59 2.27
N MET A 177 19.68 1.71 3.28
CA MET A 177 18.55 2.64 3.23
C MET A 177 18.98 4.11 3.19
N ILE A 178 20.04 4.48 3.93
CA ILE A 178 20.63 5.83 3.89
C ILE A 178 21.15 6.11 2.48
N ARG A 179 21.93 5.19 1.89
CA ARG A 179 22.48 5.33 0.54
C ARG A 179 21.37 5.56 -0.49
N LEU A 180 20.32 4.73 -0.46
CA LEU A 180 19.24 4.79 -1.45
C LEU A 180 18.31 6.00 -1.28
N LYS A 181 18.27 6.62 -0.10
CA LYS A 181 17.47 7.84 0.17
C LYS A 181 18.25 9.14 -0.05
N LYS A 182 19.56 9.05 -0.27
CA LYS A 182 20.41 10.23 -0.42
C LYS A 182 20.01 11.00 -1.69
N ASP A 183 19.85 12.30 -1.55
CA ASP A 183 19.56 13.27 -2.62
C ASP A 183 18.21 13.06 -3.36
N ARG A 184 17.21 12.41 -2.69
CA ARG A 184 15.88 12.13 -3.27
C ARG A 184 14.72 12.70 -2.43
#